data_7fe215b27f2c0db0d5265dbff53d9dad
#
_entry.id   7fe215b27f2c0db0d5265dbff53d9dad
#
_cell.length_a   1.000
_cell.length_b   1.000
_cell.length_c   1.000
_cell.angle_alpha   90.00
_cell.angle_beta   90.00
_cell.angle_gamma   90.00
#
_symmetry.space_group_name_H-M   'P 1'
#
loop_
_entity.id
_entity.type
_entity.pdbx_description
1 polymer ?
#
loop_
_entity_poly.entity_id
_entity_poly.type
_entity_poly.pdbx_seq_one_letter_code
_entity_poly.pdbx_strand_id
1 'polypeptide(L)'
;MAHETDTAPQGIRWHLRDATRALHEEVDGLGSGFSLSDVEGYRRFLRAHARALPGVEHALEAAGIATLVPDWPARSRRAALAADLAALGEAPPPAAPATLPPGEAAALGAAYVLEGSRFGNGMLLRQVREAADPAMAAATAYLGHKAGWPAFLACLEARLADPARWPEAAEGARAAFRHFHAALAAEAPAEAPRDGRASIQATEGQALHV
;
A
#
# COMPACT_ATOMS: atom_id res chain seq x y z
N MET A 1 -32.96 0.29 -31.80
CA MET A 1 -32.50 -0.39 -30.56
C MET A 1 -31.19 0.25 -30.15
N ALA A 2 -31.24 1.14 -29.17
CA ALA A 2 -30.06 1.80 -28.62
C ALA A 2 -29.38 0.81 -27.68
N HIS A 3 -28.11 0.50 -27.93
CA HIS A 3 -27.27 -0.19 -26.99
C HIS A 3 -27.05 0.75 -25.79
N GLU A 4 -27.69 0.46 -24.68
CA GLU A 4 -27.35 0.99 -23.38
C GLU A 4 -25.92 0.49 -23.06
N THR A 5 -24.95 1.38 -23.22
CA THR A 5 -23.59 1.15 -22.73
C THR A 5 -23.68 1.13 -21.21
N ASP A 6 -23.51 -0.04 -20.63
CA ASP A 6 -23.30 -0.26 -19.20
C ASP A 6 -22.14 0.64 -18.75
N THR A 7 -22.48 1.80 -18.18
CA THR A 7 -21.51 2.78 -17.72
C THR A 7 -21.05 2.31 -16.34
N ALA A 8 -19.89 1.66 -16.28
CA ALA A 8 -19.22 1.32 -15.03
C ALA A 8 -19.22 2.51 -14.06
N PRO A 9 -19.30 2.30 -12.73
CA PRO A 9 -19.42 3.36 -11.75
C PRO A 9 -18.24 4.34 -11.88
N GLN A 10 -18.56 5.55 -12.36
CA GLN A 10 -17.57 6.58 -12.73
C GLN A 10 -17.29 7.47 -11.52
N GLY A 11 -16.32 7.07 -10.68
CA GLY A 11 -15.79 7.91 -9.61
C GLY A 11 -14.27 7.81 -9.56
N ILE A 12 -13.62 8.80 -8.96
CA ILE A 12 -12.15 8.86 -8.86
C ILE A 12 -11.55 7.57 -8.29
N ARG A 13 -12.20 6.93 -7.32
CA ARG A 13 -11.76 5.65 -6.76
C ARG A 13 -11.59 4.57 -7.83
N TRP A 14 -12.57 4.43 -8.70
CA TRP A 14 -12.55 3.43 -9.79
C TRP A 14 -11.53 3.76 -10.85
N HIS A 15 -11.41 5.06 -11.18
CA HIS A 15 -10.38 5.54 -12.09
C HIS A 15 -8.96 5.23 -11.56
N LEU A 16 -8.67 5.52 -10.30
CA LEU A 16 -7.36 5.22 -9.70
C LEU A 16 -7.09 3.72 -9.67
N ARG A 17 -8.08 2.90 -9.29
CA ARG A 17 -7.96 1.44 -9.30
C ARG A 17 -7.59 0.91 -10.67
N ASP A 18 -8.31 1.35 -11.70
CA ASP A 18 -8.06 0.88 -13.06
C ASP A 18 -6.72 1.39 -13.61
N ALA A 19 -6.39 2.64 -13.33
CA ALA A 19 -5.14 3.27 -13.77
C ALA A 19 -3.88 2.65 -13.11
N THR A 20 -4.03 1.95 -12.00
CA THR A 20 -2.91 1.35 -11.23
C THR A 20 -2.96 -0.17 -11.18
N ARG A 21 -3.92 -0.82 -11.84
CA ARG A 21 -4.14 -2.27 -11.75
C ARG A 21 -2.87 -3.08 -12.01
N ALA A 22 -2.18 -2.84 -13.11
CA ALA A 22 -0.98 -3.58 -13.47
C ALA A 22 0.14 -3.43 -12.42
N LEU A 23 0.40 -2.19 -11.96
CA LEU A 23 1.40 -1.94 -10.92
C LEU A 23 1.00 -2.57 -9.58
N HIS A 24 -0.29 -2.62 -9.26
CA HIS A 24 -0.80 -3.29 -8.06
C HIS A 24 -0.53 -4.79 -8.13
N GLU A 25 -0.82 -5.43 -9.27
CA GLU A 25 -0.55 -6.85 -9.50
C GLU A 25 0.96 -7.16 -9.41
N GLU A 26 1.82 -6.30 -9.94
CA GLU A 26 3.28 -6.44 -9.82
C GLU A 26 3.75 -6.36 -8.36
N VAL A 27 3.25 -5.38 -7.61
CA VAL A 27 3.58 -5.19 -6.17
C VAL A 27 3.07 -6.36 -5.33
N ASP A 28 1.85 -6.84 -5.59
CA ASP A 28 1.28 -8.01 -4.91
C ASP A 28 2.08 -9.28 -5.23
N GLY A 29 2.53 -9.43 -6.49
CA GLY A 29 3.41 -10.53 -6.91
C GLY A 29 4.72 -10.55 -6.13
N LEU A 30 5.38 -9.41 -5.98
CA LEU A 30 6.59 -9.29 -5.15
C LEU A 30 6.29 -9.52 -3.67
N GLY A 31 5.20 -8.96 -3.17
CA GLY A 31 4.75 -9.10 -1.78
C GLY A 31 4.49 -10.56 -1.38
N SER A 32 3.92 -11.35 -2.29
CA SER A 32 3.66 -12.77 -2.07
C SER A 32 4.92 -13.63 -1.95
N GLY A 33 6.08 -13.12 -2.37
CA GLY A 33 7.38 -13.77 -2.23
C GLY A 33 7.95 -13.73 -0.80
N PHE A 34 7.39 -12.90 0.10
CA PHE A 34 7.81 -12.86 1.49
C PHE A 34 7.04 -13.87 2.33
N SER A 35 7.74 -14.78 3.00
CA SER A 35 7.13 -15.67 3.99
C SER A 35 6.71 -14.86 5.21
N LEU A 36 5.43 -14.95 5.60
CA LEU A 36 4.92 -14.38 6.86
C LEU A 36 4.68 -15.46 7.92
N SER A 37 5.18 -16.66 7.68
CA SER A 37 5.10 -17.81 8.61
C SER A 37 6.40 -18.03 9.39
N ASP A 38 7.44 -17.26 9.10
CA ASP A 38 8.73 -17.31 9.80
C ASP A 38 9.29 -15.91 10.04
N VAL A 39 10.13 -15.80 11.07
CA VAL A 39 10.69 -14.51 11.53
C VAL A 39 11.51 -13.81 10.45
N GLU A 40 12.33 -14.57 9.69
CA GLU A 40 13.22 -13.94 8.71
C GLU A 40 12.45 -13.42 7.49
N GLY A 41 11.48 -14.17 7.00
CA GLY A 41 10.59 -13.71 5.93
C GLY A 41 9.79 -12.47 6.35
N TYR A 42 9.29 -12.47 7.60
CA TYR A 42 8.57 -11.31 8.14
C TYR A 42 9.49 -10.09 8.33
N ARG A 43 10.73 -10.28 8.80
CA ARG A 43 11.73 -9.21 8.85
C ARG A 43 11.99 -8.59 7.48
N ARG A 44 12.18 -9.41 6.44
CA ARG A 44 12.36 -8.93 5.07
C ARG A 44 11.16 -8.12 4.58
N PHE A 45 9.95 -8.60 4.84
CA PHE A 45 8.72 -7.86 4.54
C PHE A 45 8.71 -6.48 5.21
N LEU A 46 8.99 -6.40 6.51
CA LEU A 46 9.03 -5.13 7.23
C LEU A 46 10.16 -4.22 6.74
N ARG A 47 11.36 -4.76 6.44
CA ARG A 47 12.47 -3.99 5.86
C ARG A 47 12.09 -3.37 4.51
N ALA A 48 11.46 -4.14 3.62
CA ALA A 48 11.01 -3.64 2.33
C ALA A 48 10.06 -2.46 2.49
N HIS A 49 9.09 -2.59 3.40
CA HIS A 49 8.16 -1.50 3.70
C HIS A 49 8.83 -0.31 4.39
N ALA A 50 9.83 -0.54 5.26
CA ALA A 50 10.59 0.52 5.91
C ALA A 50 11.50 1.30 4.96
N ARG A 51 11.91 0.70 3.84
CA ARG A 51 12.58 1.43 2.74
C ARG A 51 11.62 2.32 1.98
N ALA A 52 10.39 1.87 1.73
CA ALA A 52 9.46 2.58 0.87
C ALA A 52 8.60 3.60 1.63
N LEU A 53 7.90 3.16 2.66
CA LEU A 53 6.83 3.92 3.29
C LEU A 53 7.25 5.31 3.81
N PRO A 54 8.36 5.46 4.57
CA PRO A 54 8.74 6.77 5.09
C PRO A 54 9.04 7.78 3.99
N GLY A 55 9.62 7.34 2.88
CA GLY A 55 9.90 8.22 1.74
C GLY A 55 8.63 8.81 1.13
N VAL A 56 7.59 7.97 0.91
CA VAL A 56 6.31 8.45 0.38
C VAL A 56 5.59 9.32 1.41
N GLU A 57 5.57 8.96 2.70
CA GLU A 57 4.96 9.77 3.75
C GLU A 57 5.62 11.16 3.85
N HIS A 58 6.97 11.24 3.82
CA HIS A 58 7.68 12.53 3.83
C HIS A 58 7.40 13.36 2.57
N ALA A 59 7.34 12.73 1.40
CA ALA A 59 7.00 13.43 0.16
C ALA A 59 5.57 14.00 0.20
N LEU A 60 4.62 13.26 0.76
CA LEU A 60 3.25 13.72 0.99
C LEU A 60 3.19 14.87 2.00
N GLU A 61 3.96 14.80 3.08
CA GLU A 61 4.05 15.88 4.08
C GLU A 61 4.64 17.14 3.46
N ALA A 62 5.71 17.01 2.65
CA ALA A 62 6.29 18.12 1.90
C ALA A 62 5.33 18.74 0.87
N ALA A 63 4.43 17.92 0.30
CA ALA A 63 3.35 18.37 -0.58
C ALA A 63 2.15 18.98 0.16
N GLY A 64 2.20 19.07 1.49
CA GLY A 64 1.14 19.69 2.30
C GLY A 64 -0.09 18.80 2.48
N ILE A 65 0.04 17.48 2.45
CA ILE A 65 -1.10 16.54 2.55
C ILE A 65 -1.98 16.77 3.78
N ALA A 66 -1.43 17.26 4.89
CA ALA A 66 -2.20 17.55 6.11
C ALA A 66 -3.25 18.66 5.94
N THR A 67 -3.10 19.57 4.96
CA THR A 67 -4.12 20.54 4.59
C THR A 67 -5.27 19.94 3.78
N LEU A 68 -4.99 18.84 3.10
CA LEU A 68 -5.94 18.10 2.27
C LEU A 68 -6.67 17.02 3.08
N VAL A 69 -5.94 16.33 3.94
CA VAL A 69 -6.38 15.22 4.80
C VAL A 69 -6.00 15.58 6.25
N PRO A 70 -6.86 16.29 7.00
CA PRO A 70 -6.48 16.87 8.30
C PRO A 70 -6.03 15.88 9.37
N ASP A 71 -6.49 14.63 9.30
CA ASP A 71 -6.09 13.55 10.20
C ASP A 71 -4.84 12.77 9.70
N TRP A 72 -4.09 13.33 8.73
CA TRP A 72 -2.88 12.72 8.18
C TRP A 72 -1.85 12.30 9.25
N PRO A 73 -1.57 13.09 10.31
CA PRO A 73 -0.63 12.65 11.34
C PRO A 73 -1.02 11.33 12.02
N ALA A 74 -2.32 11.06 12.16
CA ALA A 74 -2.83 9.80 12.71
C ALA A 74 -2.82 8.66 11.67
N ARG A 75 -2.62 8.98 10.38
CA ARG A 75 -2.55 8.00 9.30
C ARG A 75 -1.14 7.51 9.01
N SER A 76 -0.12 8.27 9.40
CA SER A 76 1.28 7.87 9.23
C SER A 76 1.58 6.56 9.98
N ARG A 77 2.31 5.66 9.32
CA ARG A 77 2.64 4.32 9.85
C ARG A 77 4.12 4.09 10.07
N ARG A 78 4.98 5.04 9.69
CA ARG A 78 6.43 4.87 9.80
C ARG A 78 6.90 4.57 11.23
N ALA A 79 6.26 5.18 12.24
CA ALA A 79 6.59 4.92 13.64
C ALA A 79 6.19 3.49 14.08
N ALA A 80 5.02 3.02 13.66
CA ALA A 80 4.57 1.65 13.92
C ALA A 80 5.49 0.62 13.26
N LEU A 81 5.91 0.88 12.02
CA LEU A 81 6.82 0.02 11.28
C LEU A 81 8.21 -0.05 11.93
N ALA A 82 8.73 1.09 12.41
CA ALA A 82 9.99 1.14 13.15
C ALA A 82 9.91 0.38 14.49
N ALA A 83 8.78 0.49 15.18
CA ALA A 83 8.53 -0.25 16.42
C ALA A 83 8.48 -1.76 16.19
N ASP A 84 7.86 -2.22 15.11
CA ASP A 84 7.80 -3.65 14.77
C ASP A 84 9.19 -4.21 14.43
N LEU A 85 10.02 -3.48 13.67
CA LEU A 85 11.41 -3.89 13.41
C LEU A 85 12.22 -3.95 14.71
N ALA A 86 12.08 -2.96 15.59
CA ALA A 86 12.75 -2.97 16.88
C ALA A 86 12.33 -4.16 17.77
N ALA A 87 11.03 -4.52 17.75
CA ALA A 87 10.52 -5.70 18.45
C ALA A 87 11.13 -7.02 17.94
N LEU A 88 11.53 -7.06 16.65
CA LEU A 88 12.26 -8.18 16.05
C LEU A 88 13.78 -8.06 16.17
N GLY A 89 14.29 -7.08 16.93
CA GLY A 89 15.73 -6.87 17.16
C GLY A 89 16.47 -6.21 15.99
N GLU A 90 15.76 -5.53 15.11
CA GLU A 90 16.34 -4.83 13.95
C GLU A 90 16.17 -3.30 14.02
N ALA A 91 17.15 -2.58 13.50
CA ALA A 91 17.00 -1.17 13.20
C ALA A 91 16.34 -0.96 11.82
N PRO A 92 15.49 0.06 11.67
CA PRO A 92 14.95 0.38 10.35
C PRO A 92 16.08 0.69 9.35
N PRO A 93 16.03 0.14 8.13
CA PRO A 93 16.98 0.51 7.09
C PRO A 93 16.78 1.98 6.68
N PRO A 94 17.78 2.61 6.04
CA PRO A 94 17.61 3.92 5.46
C PRO A 94 16.43 3.95 4.50
N ALA A 95 15.53 4.91 4.68
CA ALA A 95 14.39 5.09 3.79
C ALA A 95 14.87 5.57 2.40
N ALA A 96 14.33 4.98 1.34
CA ALA A 96 14.53 5.48 0.00
C ALA A 96 13.74 6.79 -0.19
N PRO A 97 14.36 7.85 -0.72
CA PRO A 97 13.63 9.08 -1.01
C PRO A 97 12.61 8.86 -2.12
N ALA A 98 11.36 9.24 -1.89
CA ALA A 98 10.31 9.18 -2.90
C ALA A 98 10.17 10.52 -3.61
N THR A 99 9.99 10.47 -4.94
CA THR A 99 9.65 11.65 -5.74
C THR A 99 8.21 11.49 -6.23
N LEU A 100 7.35 12.40 -5.83
CA LEU A 100 5.97 12.47 -6.31
C LEU A 100 5.85 13.60 -7.35
N PRO A 101 4.98 13.46 -8.36
CA PRO A 101 4.63 14.57 -9.22
C PRO A 101 4.08 15.74 -8.38
N PRO A 102 4.31 16.98 -8.79
CA PRO A 102 3.77 18.14 -8.07
C PRO A 102 2.25 18.21 -8.17
N GLY A 103 1.62 18.90 -7.23
CA GLY A 103 0.20 19.17 -7.24
C GLY A 103 -0.62 18.35 -6.22
N GLU A 104 -1.74 18.94 -5.82
CA GLU A 104 -2.64 18.33 -4.81
C GLU A 104 -3.26 17.02 -5.30
N ALA A 105 -3.62 16.92 -6.58
CA ALA A 105 -4.23 15.72 -7.12
C ALA A 105 -3.24 14.57 -7.11
N ALA A 106 -1.97 14.80 -7.48
CA ALA A 106 -0.92 13.78 -7.40
C ALA A 106 -0.68 13.34 -5.95
N ALA A 107 -0.64 14.27 -4.99
CA ALA A 107 -0.52 13.93 -3.58
C ALA A 107 -1.69 13.07 -3.08
N LEU A 108 -2.93 13.41 -3.45
CA LEU A 108 -4.11 12.61 -3.10
C LEU A 108 -4.08 11.23 -3.75
N GLY A 109 -3.60 11.12 -4.99
CA GLY A 109 -3.41 9.84 -5.67
C GLY A 109 -2.38 8.94 -4.97
N ALA A 110 -1.25 9.49 -4.55
CA ALA A 110 -0.24 8.76 -3.79
C ALA A 110 -0.77 8.35 -2.40
N ALA A 111 -1.49 9.23 -1.71
CA ALA A 111 -2.15 8.91 -0.44
C ALA A 111 -3.19 7.80 -0.58
N TYR A 112 -3.93 7.74 -1.70
CA TYR A 112 -4.88 6.66 -2.01
C TYR A 112 -4.20 5.28 -1.98
N VAL A 113 -2.98 5.16 -2.51
CA VAL A 113 -2.22 3.91 -2.48
C VAL A 113 -1.88 3.50 -1.05
N LEU A 114 -1.40 4.45 -0.23
CA LEU A 114 -1.08 4.17 1.17
C LEU A 114 -2.30 3.77 1.99
N GLU A 115 -3.42 4.44 1.79
CA GLU A 115 -4.65 4.14 2.50
C GLU A 115 -5.29 2.84 2.02
N GLY A 116 -5.27 2.59 0.70
CA GLY A 116 -5.77 1.36 0.09
C GLY A 116 -5.03 0.11 0.54
N SER A 117 -3.70 0.18 0.75
CA SER A 117 -2.88 -0.95 1.20
C SER A 117 -3.31 -1.52 2.57
N ARG A 118 -4.07 -0.77 3.37
CA ARG A 118 -4.56 -1.23 4.67
C ARG A 118 -5.57 -2.37 4.57
N PHE A 119 -6.27 -2.51 3.44
CA PHE A 119 -7.22 -3.61 3.26
C PHE A 119 -6.55 -4.98 3.25
N GLY A 120 -5.38 -5.09 2.61
CA GLY A 120 -4.59 -6.32 2.61
C GLY A 120 -4.00 -6.67 3.97
N ASN A 121 -3.73 -5.66 4.80
CA ASN A 121 -3.06 -5.85 6.10
C ASN A 121 -3.81 -6.80 7.04
N GLY A 122 -5.14 -6.85 6.99
CA GLY A 122 -5.92 -7.75 7.84
C GLY A 122 -5.64 -9.23 7.58
N MET A 123 -5.44 -9.61 6.32
CA MET A 123 -5.07 -10.97 5.93
C MET A 123 -3.62 -11.27 6.32
N LEU A 124 -2.70 -10.34 6.05
CA LEU A 124 -1.29 -10.48 6.43
C LEU A 124 -1.11 -10.59 7.94
N LEU A 125 -1.83 -9.78 8.72
CA LEU A 125 -1.85 -9.84 10.18
C LEU A 125 -2.31 -11.21 10.70
N ARG A 126 -3.29 -11.81 10.05
CA ARG A 126 -3.75 -13.16 10.39
C ARG A 126 -2.62 -14.17 10.16
N GLN A 127 -1.96 -14.15 9.00
CA GLN A 127 -0.85 -15.05 8.70
C GLN A 127 0.28 -14.91 9.72
N VAL A 128 0.66 -13.68 10.10
CA VAL A 128 1.67 -13.44 11.14
C VAL A 128 1.26 -14.05 12.49
N ARG A 129 -0.01 -13.96 12.85
CA ARG A 129 -0.52 -14.53 14.11
C ARG A 129 -0.63 -16.06 14.08
N GLU A 130 -0.92 -16.64 12.92
CA GLU A 130 -0.98 -18.09 12.71
C GLU A 130 0.40 -18.75 12.79
N ALA A 131 1.49 -18.00 12.57
CA ALA A 131 2.86 -18.48 12.77
C ALA A 131 3.15 -18.87 14.23
N ALA A 132 2.33 -18.42 15.19
CA ALA A 132 2.44 -18.70 16.62
C ALA A 132 3.81 -18.38 17.23
N ASP A 133 4.56 -17.47 16.62
CA ASP A 133 5.85 -16.98 17.12
C ASP A 133 5.63 -15.75 18.00
N PRO A 134 6.10 -15.75 19.28
CA PRO A 134 5.87 -14.64 20.20
C PRO A 134 6.52 -13.32 19.77
N ALA A 135 7.68 -13.36 19.10
CA ALA A 135 8.35 -12.15 18.62
C ALA A 135 7.57 -11.52 17.45
N MET A 136 7.10 -12.35 16.51
CA MET A 136 6.24 -11.90 15.42
C MET A 136 4.90 -11.36 15.94
N ALA A 137 4.30 -12.00 16.94
CA ALA A 137 3.05 -11.55 17.55
C ALA A 137 3.19 -10.17 18.23
N ALA A 138 4.37 -9.85 18.78
CA ALA A 138 4.69 -8.56 19.38
C ALA A 138 4.95 -7.46 18.32
N ALA A 139 5.31 -7.81 17.09
CA ALA A 139 5.68 -6.91 16.00
C ALA A 139 4.53 -6.75 14.98
N THR A 140 3.38 -6.28 15.41
CA THR A 140 2.16 -6.20 14.57
C THR A 140 1.51 -4.83 14.53
N ALA A 141 2.19 -3.79 15.02
CA ALA A 141 1.68 -2.42 15.06
C ALA A 141 1.42 -1.85 13.65
N TYR A 142 2.33 -2.13 12.71
CA TYR A 142 2.21 -1.70 11.32
C TYR A 142 1.00 -2.34 10.60
N LEU A 143 0.90 -3.66 10.66
CA LEU A 143 -0.21 -4.39 10.05
C LEU A 143 -1.55 -4.15 10.78
N GLY A 144 -1.50 -3.94 12.08
CA GLY A 144 -2.66 -3.63 12.91
C GLY A 144 -3.11 -2.17 12.88
N HIS A 145 -2.34 -1.29 12.24
CA HIS A 145 -2.63 0.14 12.23
C HIS A 145 -3.92 0.45 11.45
N LYS A 146 -4.87 1.10 12.13
CA LYS A 146 -6.19 1.41 11.56
C LYS A 146 -6.30 2.91 11.27
N ALA A 147 -6.99 3.24 10.20
CA ALA A 147 -7.44 4.60 9.89
C ALA A 147 -8.81 4.54 9.19
N GLY A 148 -9.56 5.64 9.25
CA GLY A 148 -10.90 5.72 8.69
C GLY A 148 -10.87 5.82 7.17
N TRP A 149 -10.99 4.70 6.45
CA TRP A 149 -11.10 4.70 4.99
C TRP A 149 -12.29 5.50 4.47
N PRO A 150 -13.52 5.40 5.03
CA PRO A 150 -14.64 6.16 4.51
C PRO A 150 -14.41 7.67 4.57
N ALA A 151 -13.80 8.18 5.63
CA ALA A 151 -13.47 9.60 5.76
C ALA A 151 -12.42 10.04 4.73
N PHE A 152 -11.39 9.21 4.48
CA PHE A 152 -10.42 9.48 3.43
C PHE A 152 -11.06 9.47 2.05
N LEU A 153 -11.90 8.48 1.75
CA LEU A 153 -12.57 8.38 0.45
C LEU A 153 -13.50 9.57 0.20
N ALA A 154 -14.27 9.98 1.19
CA ALA A 154 -15.11 11.18 1.08
C ALA A 154 -14.27 12.46 0.81
N CYS A 155 -13.11 12.58 1.45
CA CYS A 155 -12.18 13.68 1.19
C CYS A 155 -11.61 13.60 -0.24
N LEU A 156 -11.18 12.42 -0.70
CA LEU A 156 -10.67 12.18 -2.04
C LEU A 156 -11.72 12.56 -3.11
N GLU A 157 -12.95 12.08 -2.97
CA GLU A 157 -14.05 12.34 -3.89
C GLU A 157 -14.43 13.82 -3.94
N ALA A 158 -14.50 14.47 -2.79
CA ALA A 158 -14.81 15.90 -2.72
C ALA A 158 -13.74 16.78 -3.38
N ARG A 159 -12.46 16.44 -3.16
CA ARG A 159 -11.33 17.22 -3.72
C ARG A 159 -11.02 16.93 -5.17
N LEU A 160 -11.36 15.75 -5.66
CA LEU A 160 -11.20 15.30 -7.04
C LEU A 160 -12.55 15.14 -7.74
N ALA A 161 -13.54 15.98 -7.41
CA ALA A 161 -14.83 16.00 -8.07
C ALA A 161 -14.73 16.36 -9.57
N ASP A 162 -13.71 17.13 -9.96
CA ASP A 162 -13.44 17.46 -11.36
C ASP A 162 -12.63 16.34 -12.04
N PRO A 163 -13.20 15.63 -13.03
CA PRO A 163 -12.50 14.56 -13.76
C PRO A 163 -11.25 15.03 -14.51
N ALA A 164 -11.13 16.31 -14.83
CA ALA A 164 -9.93 16.87 -15.48
C ALA A 164 -8.67 16.71 -14.63
N ARG A 165 -8.81 16.54 -13.30
CA ARG A 165 -7.70 16.32 -12.35
C ARG A 165 -7.33 14.85 -12.14
N TRP A 166 -8.13 13.91 -12.65
CA TRP A 166 -7.92 12.48 -12.41
C TRP A 166 -6.62 11.94 -13.02
N PRO A 167 -6.18 12.36 -14.23
CA PRO A 167 -4.89 11.92 -14.77
C PRO A 167 -3.72 12.28 -13.86
N GLU A 168 -3.72 13.48 -13.27
CA GLU A 168 -2.69 13.92 -12.31
C GLU A 168 -2.69 13.03 -11.05
N ALA A 169 -3.87 12.73 -10.50
CA ALA A 169 -4.01 11.82 -9.37
C ALA A 169 -3.52 10.41 -9.70
N ALA A 170 -3.82 9.91 -10.90
CA ALA A 170 -3.35 8.61 -11.35
C ALA A 170 -1.81 8.56 -11.46
N GLU A 171 -1.15 9.63 -11.91
CA GLU A 171 0.31 9.69 -11.93
C GLU A 171 0.91 9.67 -10.52
N GLY A 172 0.33 10.38 -9.56
CA GLY A 172 0.73 10.29 -8.15
C GLY A 172 0.61 8.88 -7.57
N ALA A 173 -0.50 8.20 -7.86
CA ALA A 173 -0.72 6.82 -7.46
C ALA A 173 0.30 5.86 -8.10
N ARG A 174 0.57 6.01 -9.40
CA ARG A 174 1.60 5.22 -10.10
C ARG A 174 2.99 5.46 -9.53
N ALA A 175 3.33 6.71 -9.20
CA ALA A 175 4.62 7.04 -8.60
C ALA A 175 4.81 6.32 -7.24
N ALA A 176 3.78 6.32 -6.39
CA ALA A 176 3.80 5.57 -5.14
C ALA A 176 3.97 4.06 -5.36
N PHE A 177 3.21 3.45 -6.28
CA PHE A 177 3.37 2.02 -6.59
C PHE A 177 4.76 1.68 -7.12
N ARG A 178 5.32 2.46 -8.05
CA ARG A 178 6.69 2.25 -8.56
C ARG A 178 7.73 2.34 -7.44
N HIS A 179 7.54 3.24 -6.49
CA HIS A 179 8.43 3.38 -5.35
C HIS A 179 8.38 2.14 -4.43
N PHE A 180 7.18 1.63 -4.12
CA PHE A 180 7.03 0.38 -3.38
C PHE A 180 7.59 -0.83 -4.15
N HIS A 181 7.32 -0.92 -5.44
CA HIS A 181 7.86 -1.99 -6.29
C HIS A 181 9.38 -2.06 -6.20
N ALA A 182 10.08 -0.92 -6.35
CA ALA A 182 11.53 -0.88 -6.27
C ALA A 182 12.07 -1.34 -4.90
N ALA A 183 11.42 -0.94 -3.81
CA ALA A 183 11.83 -1.32 -2.46
C ALA A 183 11.57 -2.82 -2.16
N LEU A 184 10.41 -3.34 -2.61
CA LEU A 184 10.08 -4.75 -2.46
C LEU A 184 11.04 -5.63 -3.29
N ALA A 185 11.32 -5.24 -4.53
CA ALA A 185 12.26 -5.95 -5.39
C ALA A 185 13.68 -6.01 -4.78
N ALA A 186 14.12 -4.96 -4.09
CA ALA A 186 15.43 -4.91 -3.44
C ALA A 186 15.57 -5.86 -2.23
N GLU A 187 14.46 -6.20 -1.57
CA GLU A 187 14.41 -7.11 -0.41
C GLU A 187 13.84 -8.49 -0.77
N ALA A 188 13.35 -8.67 -2.00
CA ALA A 188 12.81 -9.95 -2.44
C ALA A 188 13.84 -11.08 -2.23
N PRO A 189 13.43 -12.28 -1.78
CA PRO A 189 14.31 -13.42 -1.74
C PRO A 189 14.90 -13.65 -3.12
N ALA A 190 16.22 -13.97 -3.20
CA ALA A 190 16.79 -14.45 -4.44
C ALA A 190 15.95 -15.64 -4.93
N GLU A 191 15.50 -15.61 -6.20
CA GLU A 191 14.62 -16.65 -6.75
C GLU A 191 15.13 -18.03 -6.39
N ALA A 192 14.39 -18.76 -5.55
CA ALA A 192 14.52 -20.21 -5.52
C ALA A 192 14.09 -20.74 -6.90
N PRO A 193 14.79 -21.74 -7.46
CA PRO A 193 14.38 -22.30 -8.75
C PRO A 193 12.89 -22.66 -8.66
N ARG A 194 12.13 -22.22 -9.66
CA ARG A 194 10.69 -22.49 -9.77
C ARG A 194 10.48 -23.99 -9.95
N ASP A 195 10.42 -24.71 -8.85
CA ASP A 195 9.81 -26.04 -8.88
C ASP A 195 8.33 -25.83 -9.16
N GLY A 196 7.97 -26.16 -10.40
CA GLY A 196 6.62 -25.96 -10.90
C GLY A 196 5.58 -26.77 -10.15
N ARG A 197 5.01 -26.20 -9.09
CA ARG A 197 3.71 -26.58 -8.50
C ARG A 197 3.35 -25.62 -7.38
N ALA A 198 2.45 -24.72 -7.69
CA ALA A 198 1.21 -24.41 -6.98
C ALA A 198 0.64 -23.11 -7.54
N SER A 199 -0.17 -23.22 -8.56
CA SER A 199 -1.20 -22.20 -8.84
C SER A 199 -2.14 -22.19 -7.64
N ILE A 200 -1.92 -21.29 -6.71
CA ILE A 200 -2.98 -20.90 -5.79
C ILE A 200 -3.93 -20.07 -6.65
N GLN A 201 -5.06 -20.68 -7.00
CA GLN A 201 -6.18 -19.98 -7.61
C GLN A 201 -6.48 -18.76 -6.75
N ALA A 202 -6.22 -17.58 -7.31
CA ALA A 202 -6.77 -16.35 -6.79
C ALA A 202 -8.29 -16.56 -6.71
N THR A 203 -8.80 -16.58 -5.52
CA THR A 203 -10.23 -16.53 -5.29
C THR A 203 -10.67 -15.13 -5.70
N GLU A 204 -11.04 -15.00 -6.98
CA GLU A 204 -11.71 -13.84 -7.49
C GLU A 204 -12.95 -13.58 -6.63
N GLY A 205 -13.07 -12.38 -6.10
CA GLY A 205 -14.39 -11.83 -5.91
C GLY A 205 -14.84 -11.43 -4.53
N GLN A 206 -13.99 -11.16 -3.51
CA GLN A 206 -14.60 -10.77 -2.22
C GLN A 206 -13.90 -9.64 -1.41
N ALA A 207 -13.01 -8.87 -1.95
CA ALA A 207 -12.35 -7.79 -1.19
C ALA A 207 -12.79 -6.36 -1.52
N LEU A 208 -13.86 -6.14 -2.28
CA LEU A 208 -14.28 -4.79 -2.68
C LEU A 208 -15.79 -4.56 -2.63
N HIS A 209 -16.50 -5.15 -1.66
CA HIS A 209 -17.85 -4.72 -1.33
C HIS A 209 -17.84 -4.23 0.12
N VAL A 210 -17.56 -2.97 0.32
CA VAL A 210 -18.17 -1.98 1.23
C VAL A 210 -17.73 -0.59 0.78
#